data_de372cf1a1eec587734aee773895dfc7
#
_entry.id   de372cf1a1eec587734aee773895dfc7
#
_cell.length_a   1.000
_cell.length_b   1.000
_cell.length_c   1.000
_cell.angle_alpha   90.00
_cell.angle_beta   90.00
_cell.angle_gamma   90.00
#
_symmetry.space_group_name_H-M   'P 1'
#
loop_
_entity.id
_entity.type
_entity.pdbx_description
1 polymer ?
#
loop_
_entity_poly.entity_id
_entity_poly.type
_entity_poly.pdbx_seq_one_letter_code
_entity_poly.pdbx_strand_id
1 'polypeptide(L)'
;MKKVLITGAAGCLGKLVIKYLLSEGKYEITALDLKCKKTYKALKKYNRRINIIYGDADDPILIDALVKDHDYIIHLASIKPSFSILREKIVKEIDYKASENIVRAITFYNPKCFLIYPSTTNVYGNKKNAVSTSDKLSITNNNYYTKNKIETEKLIKDKLSNYVIYRIPTVLTDITKEDFIYNTPINDEMEFITANDCAYALVKTIDHKSEVNKKIYNLSGGSVCTAKYGYVLKNILEIYGLSNKYLWSLIFLEKNFYGNTFSDSKKIEDILHYQSESIESYFMVLKRKNKQRIINRFLAEPFIFFINKRLNK
;
A
#
# COMPACT_ATOMS: atom_id res chain seq x y z
N MET A 1 -4.37 0.22 -27.67
CA MET A 1 -4.27 0.81 -26.30
C MET A 1 -3.36 -0.10 -25.49
N LYS A 2 -2.61 0.44 -24.53
CA LYS A 2 -1.82 -0.38 -23.60
C LYS A 2 -2.73 -1.08 -22.61
N LYS A 3 -2.51 -2.37 -22.36
CA LYS A 3 -3.32 -3.19 -21.46
C LYS A 3 -2.69 -3.23 -20.07
N VAL A 4 -3.46 -2.85 -19.05
CA VAL A 4 -3.00 -2.75 -17.66
C VAL A 4 -3.81 -3.67 -16.76
N LEU A 5 -3.13 -4.65 -16.15
CA LEU A 5 -3.69 -5.51 -15.11
C LEU A 5 -3.44 -4.89 -13.74
N ILE A 6 -4.48 -4.81 -12.92
CA ILE A 6 -4.40 -4.38 -11.53
C ILE A 6 -4.85 -5.54 -10.64
N THR A 7 -3.99 -6.08 -9.81
CA THR A 7 -4.39 -7.03 -8.77
C THR A 7 -4.69 -6.29 -7.47
N GLY A 8 -5.59 -6.79 -6.64
CA GLY A 8 -6.04 -6.05 -5.45
C GLY A 8 -6.84 -4.78 -5.79
N ALA A 9 -7.52 -4.80 -6.93
CA ALA A 9 -8.17 -3.66 -7.55
C ALA A 9 -9.30 -3.02 -6.72
N ALA A 10 -9.95 -3.78 -5.85
CA ALA A 10 -11.01 -3.29 -4.94
C ALA A 10 -10.45 -2.61 -3.67
N GLY A 11 -9.14 -2.68 -3.44
CA GLY A 11 -8.44 -2.01 -2.36
C GLY A 11 -8.51 -0.48 -2.43
N CYS A 12 -7.99 0.20 -1.40
CA CYS A 12 -7.96 1.67 -1.38
C CYS A 12 -7.15 2.23 -2.56
N LEU A 13 -5.92 1.79 -2.72
CA LEU A 13 -5.05 2.19 -3.82
C LEU A 13 -5.58 1.71 -5.17
N GLY A 14 -6.05 0.46 -5.28
CA GLY A 14 -6.57 -0.11 -6.53
C GLY A 14 -7.69 0.72 -7.14
N LYS A 15 -8.63 1.20 -6.34
CA LYS A 15 -9.72 2.08 -6.79
C LYS A 15 -9.22 3.45 -7.27
N LEU A 16 -8.18 4.00 -6.67
CA LEU A 16 -7.57 5.26 -7.10
C LEU A 16 -6.76 5.07 -8.38
N VAL A 17 -6.00 3.97 -8.49
CA VAL A 17 -5.30 3.60 -9.73
C VAL A 17 -6.28 3.46 -10.88
N ILE A 18 -7.42 2.74 -10.70
CA ILE A 18 -8.48 2.66 -11.71
C ILE A 18 -8.98 4.06 -12.09
N LYS A 19 -9.24 4.93 -11.11
CA LYS A 19 -9.70 6.30 -11.36
C LYS A 19 -8.71 7.08 -12.22
N TYR A 20 -7.41 7.04 -11.90
CA TYR A 20 -6.38 7.75 -12.66
C TYR A 20 -6.19 7.17 -14.07
N LEU A 21 -6.13 5.84 -14.23
CA LEU A 21 -6.05 5.20 -15.55
C LEU A 21 -7.26 5.56 -16.44
N LEU A 22 -8.46 5.59 -15.86
CA LEU A 22 -9.67 6.01 -16.57
C LEU A 22 -9.66 7.49 -16.94
N SER A 23 -9.07 8.37 -16.13
CA SER A 23 -8.98 9.80 -16.45
C SER A 23 -8.02 10.08 -17.61
N GLU A 24 -7.02 9.22 -17.80
CA GLU A 24 -6.08 9.32 -18.93
C GLU A 24 -6.68 8.84 -20.25
N GLY A 25 -7.70 7.97 -20.24
CA GLY A 25 -8.46 7.54 -21.42
C GLY A 25 -7.68 6.72 -22.47
N LYS A 26 -6.44 6.32 -22.18
CA LYS A 26 -5.53 5.67 -23.15
C LYS A 26 -5.20 4.21 -22.84
N TYR A 27 -5.83 3.63 -21.78
CA TYR A 27 -5.56 2.28 -21.29
C TYR A 27 -6.78 1.36 -21.41
N GLU A 28 -6.53 0.09 -21.70
CA GLU A 28 -7.44 -1.01 -21.48
C GLU A 28 -7.15 -1.60 -20.09
N ILE A 29 -8.14 -1.57 -19.20
CA ILE A 29 -7.93 -1.85 -17.78
C ILE A 29 -8.59 -3.16 -17.41
N THR A 30 -7.83 -4.10 -16.83
CA THR A 30 -8.34 -5.31 -16.21
C THR A 30 -8.12 -5.24 -14.69
N ALA A 31 -9.19 -5.36 -13.93
CA ALA A 31 -9.21 -5.36 -12.48
C ALA A 31 -9.39 -6.77 -11.95
N LEU A 32 -8.38 -7.33 -11.27
CA LEU A 32 -8.45 -8.62 -10.59
C LEU A 32 -8.60 -8.44 -9.09
N ASP A 33 -9.58 -9.09 -8.48
CA ASP A 33 -9.73 -9.17 -7.02
C ASP A 33 -10.53 -10.42 -6.62
N LEU A 34 -10.47 -10.78 -5.35
CA LEU A 34 -11.19 -11.93 -4.80
C LEU A 34 -12.71 -11.81 -4.99
N LYS A 35 -13.37 -12.94 -5.23
CA LYS A 35 -14.84 -12.98 -5.36
C LYS A 35 -15.50 -12.90 -3.99
N CYS A 36 -15.90 -11.69 -3.57
CA CYS A 36 -16.70 -11.49 -2.36
C CYS A 36 -17.65 -10.28 -2.48
N LYS A 37 -18.61 -10.19 -1.57
CA LYS A 37 -19.60 -9.09 -1.56
C LYS A 37 -18.96 -7.70 -1.50
N LYS A 38 -17.84 -7.57 -0.75
CA LYS A 38 -17.13 -6.30 -0.58
C LYS A 38 -16.45 -5.84 -1.89
N THR A 39 -15.73 -6.73 -2.56
CA THR A 39 -15.03 -6.45 -3.82
C THR A 39 -16.02 -6.17 -4.94
N TYR A 40 -17.09 -6.97 -5.05
CA TYR A 40 -18.18 -6.72 -6.00
C TYR A 40 -18.77 -5.31 -5.82
N LYS A 41 -19.15 -4.93 -4.57
CA LYS A 41 -19.70 -3.60 -4.28
C LYS A 41 -18.72 -2.47 -4.65
N ALA A 42 -17.41 -2.69 -4.45
CA ALA A 42 -16.38 -1.70 -4.74
C ALA A 42 -16.18 -1.48 -6.24
N LEU A 43 -16.21 -2.56 -7.05
CA LEU A 43 -15.87 -2.52 -8.47
C LEU A 43 -17.08 -2.35 -9.39
N LYS A 44 -18.30 -2.73 -8.98
CA LYS A 44 -19.50 -2.72 -9.86
C LYS A 44 -19.75 -1.38 -10.59
N LYS A 45 -19.36 -0.25 -9.99
CA LYS A 45 -19.52 1.07 -10.61
C LYS A 45 -18.65 1.29 -11.85
N TYR A 46 -17.65 0.44 -12.06
CA TYR A 46 -16.74 0.50 -13.20
C TYR A 46 -17.10 -0.51 -14.32
N ASN A 47 -18.09 -1.39 -14.10
CA ASN A 47 -18.41 -2.57 -14.92
C ASN A 47 -18.55 -2.32 -16.43
N ARG A 48 -18.92 -1.08 -16.85
CA ARG A 48 -19.04 -0.72 -18.27
C ARG A 48 -17.79 -0.05 -18.85
N ARG A 49 -16.77 0.16 -18.02
CA ARG A 49 -15.59 0.96 -18.37
C ARG A 49 -14.28 0.20 -18.32
N ILE A 50 -14.27 -0.93 -17.61
CA ILE A 50 -13.10 -1.79 -17.43
C ILE A 50 -13.52 -3.25 -17.45
N ASN A 51 -12.57 -4.14 -17.71
CA ASN A 51 -12.75 -5.57 -17.53
C ASN A 51 -12.58 -5.92 -16.03
N ILE A 52 -13.57 -6.60 -15.42
CA ILE A 52 -13.50 -7.00 -13.99
C ILE A 52 -13.49 -8.52 -13.92
N ILE A 53 -12.42 -9.06 -13.34
CA ILE A 53 -12.22 -10.48 -13.12
C ILE A 53 -12.20 -10.76 -11.62
N TYR A 54 -13.04 -11.71 -11.19
CA TYR A 54 -13.08 -12.16 -9.80
C TYR A 54 -12.38 -13.51 -9.69
N GLY A 55 -11.22 -13.53 -9.07
CA GLY A 55 -10.39 -14.70 -8.88
C GLY A 55 -9.28 -14.46 -7.85
N ASP A 56 -8.52 -15.46 -7.55
CA ASP A 56 -7.38 -15.35 -6.66
C ASP A 56 -6.07 -15.17 -7.43
N ALA A 57 -5.20 -14.32 -6.96
CA ALA A 57 -3.87 -14.13 -7.54
C ALA A 57 -2.91 -15.31 -7.24
N ASP A 58 -3.29 -16.20 -6.35
CA ASP A 58 -2.55 -17.43 -6.10
C ASP A 58 -2.96 -18.59 -7.06
N ASP A 59 -3.98 -18.39 -7.90
CA ASP A 59 -4.34 -19.32 -8.98
C ASP A 59 -3.39 -19.16 -10.18
N PRO A 60 -2.48 -20.14 -10.42
CA PRO A 60 -1.48 -20.02 -11.47
C PRO A 60 -2.08 -20.03 -12.88
N ILE A 61 -3.20 -20.73 -13.08
CA ILE A 61 -3.84 -20.85 -14.41
C ILE A 61 -4.46 -19.49 -14.79
N LEU A 62 -5.17 -18.88 -13.84
CA LEU A 62 -5.74 -17.56 -14.03
C LEU A 62 -4.66 -16.50 -14.32
N ILE A 63 -3.60 -16.49 -13.52
CA ILE A 63 -2.50 -15.53 -13.68
C ILE A 63 -1.76 -15.73 -15.01
N ASP A 64 -1.52 -16.96 -15.45
CA ASP A 64 -0.92 -17.24 -16.75
C ASP A 64 -1.72 -16.66 -17.90
N ALA A 65 -3.05 -16.86 -17.87
CA ALA A 65 -3.95 -16.32 -18.89
C ALA A 65 -3.93 -14.78 -18.91
N LEU A 66 -3.96 -14.15 -17.72
CA LEU A 66 -3.96 -12.70 -17.61
C LEU A 66 -2.63 -12.06 -18.04
N VAL A 67 -1.51 -12.61 -17.60
CA VAL A 67 -0.18 -12.05 -17.91
C VAL A 67 0.14 -12.10 -19.40
N LYS A 68 -0.31 -13.12 -20.12
CA LYS A 68 -0.11 -13.25 -21.57
C LYS A 68 -0.64 -12.06 -22.36
N ASP A 69 -1.71 -11.45 -21.89
CA ASP A 69 -2.47 -10.43 -22.63
C ASP A 69 -2.28 -9.00 -22.09
N HIS A 70 -1.34 -8.76 -21.16
CA HIS A 70 -1.16 -7.45 -20.56
C HIS A 70 0.25 -6.90 -20.73
N ASP A 71 0.35 -5.59 -21.05
CA ASP A 71 1.61 -4.88 -21.20
C ASP A 71 2.21 -4.46 -19.84
N TYR A 72 1.32 -4.16 -18.87
CA TYR A 72 1.68 -3.67 -17.54
C TYR A 72 0.89 -4.40 -16.46
N ILE A 73 1.55 -4.65 -15.34
CA ILE A 73 0.91 -5.18 -14.13
C ILE A 73 1.22 -4.25 -12.96
N ILE A 74 0.18 -3.74 -12.29
CA ILE A 74 0.29 -3.05 -11.01
C ILE A 74 -0.19 -4.02 -9.94
N HIS A 75 0.78 -4.61 -9.21
CA HIS A 75 0.49 -5.72 -8.28
C HIS A 75 0.21 -5.21 -6.87
N LEU A 76 -1.06 -4.86 -6.58
CA LEU A 76 -1.50 -4.33 -5.28
C LEU A 76 -2.11 -5.40 -4.36
N ALA A 77 -2.34 -6.62 -4.86
CA ALA A 77 -2.85 -7.71 -4.03
C ALA A 77 -1.82 -8.02 -2.93
N SER A 78 -2.22 -7.85 -1.68
CA SER A 78 -1.43 -8.16 -0.50
C SER A 78 -2.32 -8.21 0.72
N ILE A 79 -1.98 -9.05 1.68
CA ILE A 79 -2.66 -9.11 2.96
C ILE A 79 -2.13 -7.98 3.86
N LYS A 80 -3.03 -7.23 4.46
CA LYS A 80 -2.66 -6.13 5.36
C LYS A 80 -1.79 -6.63 6.52
N PRO A 81 -0.78 -5.85 6.96
CA PRO A 81 0.10 -6.22 8.07
C PRO A 81 -0.63 -6.58 9.36
N SER A 82 -1.77 -5.94 9.67
CA SER A 82 -2.59 -6.23 10.85
C SER A 82 -3.14 -7.67 10.88
N PHE A 83 -3.37 -8.29 9.73
CA PHE A 83 -3.77 -9.69 9.63
C PHE A 83 -2.58 -10.64 9.66
N SER A 84 -1.39 -10.19 9.24
CA SER A 84 -0.19 -11.00 9.19
C SER A 84 0.30 -11.45 10.57
N ILE A 85 0.02 -10.66 11.62
CA ILE A 85 0.39 -10.98 13.00
C ILE A 85 -0.45 -12.14 13.55
N LEU A 86 -1.70 -12.27 13.10
CA LEU A 86 -2.65 -13.25 13.64
C LEU A 86 -2.62 -14.60 12.93
N ARG A 87 -2.10 -14.68 11.71
CA ARG A 87 -2.10 -15.88 10.86
C ARG A 87 -0.84 -15.98 10.00
N GLU A 88 0.31 -15.92 10.61
CA GLU A 88 1.63 -15.83 9.98
C GLU A 88 1.85 -16.82 8.82
N LYS A 89 1.52 -18.08 9.01
CA LYS A 89 1.73 -19.14 8.02
C LYS A 89 0.89 -18.92 6.76
N ILE A 90 -0.38 -18.56 6.94
CA ILE A 90 -1.33 -18.34 5.83
C ILE A 90 -0.90 -17.12 5.00
N VAL A 91 -0.45 -16.05 5.67
CA VAL A 91 -0.01 -14.83 4.99
C VAL A 91 1.23 -15.06 4.14
N LYS A 92 2.19 -15.83 4.65
CA LYS A 92 3.40 -16.19 3.90
C LYS A 92 3.03 -16.94 2.61
N GLU A 93 2.16 -17.92 2.72
CA GLU A 93 1.77 -18.75 1.58
C GLU A 93 1.03 -17.94 0.52
N ILE A 94 0.06 -17.10 0.91
CA ILE A 94 -0.80 -16.38 -0.03
C ILE A 94 -0.06 -15.21 -0.72
N ASP A 95 0.55 -14.30 0.04
CA ASP A 95 1.17 -13.09 -0.54
C ASP A 95 2.38 -13.40 -1.39
N TYR A 96 3.26 -14.30 -0.92
CA TYR A 96 4.45 -14.68 -1.67
C TYR A 96 4.07 -15.47 -2.93
N LYS A 97 3.16 -16.45 -2.79
CA LYS A 97 2.72 -17.29 -3.90
C LYS A 97 2.04 -16.49 -5.01
N ALA A 98 1.19 -15.52 -4.67
CA ALA A 98 0.59 -14.63 -5.66
C ALA A 98 1.65 -13.86 -6.45
N SER A 99 2.65 -13.30 -5.76
CA SER A 99 3.77 -12.61 -6.39
C SER A 99 4.64 -13.56 -7.23
N GLU A 100 4.91 -14.75 -6.74
CA GLU A 100 5.67 -15.81 -7.44
C GLU A 100 4.97 -16.23 -8.74
N ASN A 101 3.66 -16.44 -8.72
CA ASN A 101 2.88 -16.76 -9.91
C ASN A 101 2.99 -15.67 -10.98
N ILE A 102 2.89 -14.39 -10.59
CA ILE A 102 3.04 -13.25 -11.52
C ILE A 102 4.44 -13.24 -12.12
N VAL A 103 5.49 -13.35 -11.29
CA VAL A 103 6.88 -13.34 -11.78
C VAL A 103 7.14 -14.52 -12.71
N ARG A 104 6.68 -15.71 -12.34
CA ARG A 104 6.76 -16.91 -13.16
C ARG A 104 6.05 -16.70 -14.51
N ALA A 105 4.80 -16.23 -14.48
CA ALA A 105 4.02 -16.02 -15.70
C ALA A 105 4.65 -14.98 -16.64
N ILE A 106 5.19 -13.87 -16.09
CA ILE A 106 5.94 -12.87 -16.87
C ILE A 106 7.15 -13.53 -17.51
N THR A 107 7.95 -14.28 -16.74
CA THR A 107 9.16 -14.91 -17.22
C THR A 107 8.91 -15.88 -18.38
N PHE A 108 7.87 -16.72 -18.28
CA PHE A 108 7.60 -17.78 -19.25
C PHE A 108 6.73 -17.36 -20.42
N TYR A 109 5.76 -16.48 -20.19
CA TYR A 109 4.75 -16.20 -21.20
C TYR A 109 4.81 -14.80 -21.80
N ASN A 110 5.27 -13.78 -21.04
CA ASN A 110 5.33 -12.42 -21.52
C ASN A 110 6.51 -11.62 -20.94
N PRO A 111 7.77 -11.93 -21.33
CA PRO A 111 8.96 -11.26 -20.80
C PRO A 111 9.02 -9.75 -21.05
N LYS A 112 8.17 -9.22 -21.94
CA LYS A 112 8.05 -7.77 -22.23
C LYS A 112 7.11 -7.05 -21.28
N CYS A 113 6.25 -7.76 -20.55
CA CYS A 113 5.35 -7.19 -19.57
C CYS A 113 6.13 -6.46 -18.47
N PHE A 114 5.67 -5.27 -18.12
CA PHE A 114 6.33 -4.43 -17.11
C PHE A 114 5.63 -4.56 -15.76
N LEU A 115 6.35 -5.00 -14.75
CA LEU A 115 5.83 -5.14 -13.39
C LEU A 115 6.09 -3.88 -12.57
N ILE A 116 5.03 -3.27 -12.04
CA ILE A 116 5.08 -2.21 -11.03
C ILE A 116 4.74 -2.86 -9.69
N TYR A 117 5.75 -2.96 -8.80
CA TYR A 117 5.63 -3.67 -7.54
C TYR A 117 5.72 -2.75 -6.33
N PRO A 118 4.62 -2.49 -5.61
CA PRO A 118 4.62 -1.84 -4.31
C PRO A 118 5.18 -2.77 -3.22
N SER A 119 6.37 -2.45 -2.77
CA SER A 119 7.02 -3.00 -1.58
C SER A 119 6.74 -2.09 -0.38
N THR A 120 7.51 -2.23 0.69
CA THR A 120 7.33 -1.46 1.92
C THR A 120 8.66 -0.92 2.45
N THR A 121 8.64 0.23 3.10
CA THR A 121 9.83 0.77 3.79
C THR A 121 10.18 0.01 5.08
N ASN A 122 9.28 -0.85 5.57
CA ASN A 122 9.58 -1.72 6.71
C ASN A 122 10.75 -2.68 6.45
N VAL A 123 11.13 -2.89 5.18
CA VAL A 123 12.30 -3.69 4.80
C VAL A 123 13.62 -3.15 5.35
N TYR A 124 13.68 -1.87 5.75
CA TYR A 124 14.87 -1.29 6.37
C TYR A 124 14.98 -1.58 7.87
N GLY A 125 13.90 -1.99 8.51
CA GLY A 125 13.83 -2.08 9.97
C GLY A 125 13.88 -0.71 10.63
N ASN A 126 14.23 -0.67 11.93
CA ASN A 126 14.37 0.58 12.67
C ASN A 126 15.72 1.24 12.39
N LYS A 127 15.69 2.45 11.85
CA LYS A 127 16.89 3.28 11.59
C LYS A 127 16.74 4.64 12.27
N LYS A 128 17.82 5.09 12.90
CA LYS A 128 17.87 6.41 13.57
C LYS A 128 17.99 7.55 12.56
N ASN A 129 18.65 7.30 11.44
CA ASN A 129 18.90 8.30 10.40
C ASN A 129 18.03 8.04 9.18
N ALA A 130 17.88 9.07 8.33
CA ALA A 130 17.22 8.93 7.05
C ALA A 130 17.86 7.81 6.22
N VAL A 131 17.03 6.96 5.62
CA VAL A 131 17.47 5.80 4.84
C VAL A 131 17.41 6.09 3.33
N SER A 132 18.20 5.35 2.59
CA SER A 132 18.21 5.35 1.13
C SER A 132 17.94 3.96 0.57
N THR A 133 17.70 3.86 -0.73
CA THR A 133 17.50 2.57 -1.41
C THR A 133 18.74 1.68 -1.38
N SER A 134 19.93 2.22 -1.12
CA SER A 134 21.19 1.47 -0.97
C SER A 134 21.41 0.88 0.42
N ASP A 135 20.61 1.29 1.41
CA ASP A 135 20.76 0.80 2.78
C ASP A 135 20.43 -0.69 2.88
N LYS A 136 21.18 -1.36 3.78
CA LYS A 136 21.00 -2.78 4.06
C LYS A 136 19.59 -3.05 4.61
N LEU A 137 18.94 -4.04 4.01
CA LEU A 137 17.64 -4.53 4.46
C LEU A 137 17.78 -5.30 5.78
N SER A 138 16.78 -5.20 6.63
CA SER A 138 16.75 -5.82 7.94
C SER A 138 15.43 -6.55 8.17
N ILE A 139 15.51 -7.85 8.43
CA ILE A 139 14.37 -8.62 8.90
C ILE A 139 14.38 -8.52 10.42
N THR A 140 13.61 -7.58 10.97
CA THR A 140 13.41 -7.47 12.40
C THR A 140 12.19 -8.25 12.84
N ASN A 141 12.35 -9.07 13.89
CA ASN A 141 11.29 -9.69 14.71
C ASN A 141 10.21 -10.46 13.92
N ASN A 142 10.53 -11.59 13.31
CA ASN A 142 9.56 -12.55 12.75
C ASN A 142 8.35 -11.91 12.00
N ASN A 143 8.53 -10.72 11.44
CA ASN A 143 7.51 -10.04 10.68
C ASN A 143 7.43 -10.66 9.27
N TYR A 144 6.52 -11.60 9.11
CA TYR A 144 6.32 -12.32 7.84
C TYR A 144 5.97 -11.42 6.68
N TYR A 145 5.23 -10.33 6.92
CA TYR A 145 4.94 -9.35 5.87
C TYR A 145 6.22 -8.74 5.30
N THR A 146 7.11 -8.25 6.16
CA THR A 146 8.40 -7.67 5.76
C THR A 146 9.28 -8.71 5.08
N LYS A 147 9.34 -9.93 5.62
CA LYS A 147 10.09 -11.03 5.05
C LYS A 147 9.61 -11.38 3.64
N ASN A 148 8.29 -11.53 3.45
CA ASN A 148 7.71 -11.79 2.14
C ASN A 148 8.04 -10.68 1.13
N LYS A 149 7.99 -9.40 1.55
CA LYS A 149 8.34 -8.28 0.68
C LYS A 149 9.80 -8.34 0.25
N ILE A 150 10.75 -8.63 1.16
CA ILE A 150 12.18 -8.80 0.85
C ILE A 150 12.40 -9.97 -0.11
N GLU A 151 11.79 -11.12 0.15
CA GLU A 151 11.89 -12.31 -0.70
C GLU A 151 11.31 -12.04 -2.10
N THR A 152 10.19 -11.33 -2.19
CA THR A 152 9.59 -10.94 -3.48
C THR A 152 10.46 -9.92 -4.24
N GLU A 153 11.03 -8.90 -3.56
CA GLU A 153 11.97 -7.98 -4.20
C GLU A 153 13.17 -8.73 -4.81
N LYS A 154 13.69 -9.73 -4.10
CA LYS A 154 14.78 -10.58 -4.60
C LYS A 154 14.34 -11.38 -5.82
N LEU A 155 13.19 -12.06 -5.73
CA LEU A 155 12.64 -12.84 -6.84
C LEU A 155 12.45 -12.01 -8.11
N ILE A 156 11.87 -10.80 -7.98
CA ILE A 156 11.67 -9.87 -9.10
C ILE A 156 13.01 -9.50 -9.75
N LYS A 157 14.01 -9.11 -8.94
CA LYS A 157 15.34 -8.71 -9.44
C LYS A 157 16.07 -9.86 -10.15
N ASP A 158 15.94 -11.06 -9.63
CA ASP A 158 16.64 -12.24 -10.16
C ASP A 158 16.01 -12.77 -11.47
N LYS A 159 14.69 -12.57 -11.64
CA LYS A 159 13.94 -13.20 -12.74
C LYS A 159 13.47 -12.25 -13.83
N LEU A 160 13.21 -10.97 -13.52
CA LEU A 160 12.60 -10.06 -14.49
C LEU A 160 13.59 -9.05 -15.06
N SER A 161 13.35 -8.70 -16.34
CA SER A 161 14.07 -7.63 -17.05
C SER A 161 13.28 -6.33 -17.15
N ASN A 162 11.98 -6.35 -16.85
CA ASN A 162 11.06 -5.22 -16.98
C ASN A 162 10.28 -5.04 -15.68
N TYR A 163 10.77 -4.19 -14.77
CA TYR A 163 10.12 -3.94 -13.49
C TYR A 163 10.55 -2.62 -12.86
N VAL A 164 9.76 -2.15 -11.92
CA VAL A 164 10.16 -1.17 -10.90
C VAL A 164 9.62 -1.62 -9.54
N ILE A 165 10.39 -1.38 -8.49
CA ILE A 165 10.01 -1.66 -7.11
C ILE A 165 9.91 -0.33 -6.36
N TYR A 166 8.76 -0.09 -5.73
CA TYR A 166 8.54 1.06 -4.87
C TYR A 166 8.44 0.63 -3.42
N ARG A 167 9.40 1.05 -2.59
CA ARG A 167 9.32 0.92 -1.14
C ARG A 167 8.47 2.07 -0.62
N ILE A 168 7.25 1.75 -0.21
CA ILE A 168 6.23 2.72 0.15
C ILE A 168 6.10 2.76 1.68
N PRO A 169 6.12 3.96 2.30
CA PRO A 169 5.86 4.12 3.73
C PRO A 169 4.37 3.96 4.05
N THR A 170 3.98 4.35 5.25
CA THR A 170 2.58 4.36 5.65
C THR A 170 1.76 5.25 4.71
N VAL A 171 0.80 4.64 4.02
CA VAL A 171 -0.11 5.35 3.12
C VAL A 171 -1.28 5.92 3.92
N LEU A 172 -1.46 7.24 3.85
CA LEU A 172 -2.58 7.95 4.48
C LEU A 172 -3.87 7.66 3.70
N THR A 173 -4.69 6.80 4.26
CA THR A 173 -5.98 6.37 3.68
C THR A 173 -7.13 6.75 4.61
N ASP A 174 -8.38 6.55 4.16
CA ASP A 174 -9.51 6.55 5.09
C ASP A 174 -9.30 5.43 6.12
N ILE A 175 -9.18 5.80 7.39
CA ILE A 175 -8.89 4.86 8.47
C ILE A 175 -10.13 3.99 8.71
N THR A 176 -9.94 2.69 8.61
CA THR A 176 -10.89 1.70 9.09
C THR A 176 -10.54 1.29 10.53
N LYS A 177 -11.48 0.66 11.23
CA LYS A 177 -11.28 0.15 12.59
C LYS A 177 -10.07 -0.77 12.76
N GLU A 178 -9.60 -1.36 11.66
CA GLU A 178 -8.50 -2.33 11.61
C GLU A 178 -7.13 -1.68 11.36
N ASP A 179 -7.13 -0.38 10.99
CA ASP A 179 -5.92 0.32 10.54
C ASP A 179 -5.18 1.04 11.67
N PHE A 180 -5.68 0.99 12.92
CA PHE A 180 -4.95 1.46 14.09
C PHE A 180 -3.84 0.47 14.40
N ILE A 181 -2.71 0.65 13.74
CA ILE A 181 -1.53 -0.17 13.96
C ILE A 181 -0.79 0.41 15.16
N TYR A 182 -1.01 -0.23 16.31
CA TYR A 182 -0.44 0.16 17.61
C TYR A 182 1.06 -0.16 17.75
N ASN A 183 1.74 -0.49 16.66
CA ASN A 183 3.08 -1.04 16.67
C ASN A 183 4.17 -0.06 16.21
N THR A 184 3.80 1.22 15.99
CA THR A 184 4.76 2.26 15.61
C THR A 184 4.98 3.19 16.80
N PRO A 185 6.24 3.46 17.20
CA PRO A 185 6.55 4.39 18.28
C PRO A 185 5.98 5.79 18.00
N ILE A 186 5.23 6.34 18.95
CA ILE A 186 4.51 7.61 18.75
C ILE A 186 5.43 8.83 18.57
N ASN A 187 6.66 8.73 19.05
CA ASN A 187 7.65 9.80 19.00
C ASN A 187 8.54 9.75 17.76
N ASP A 188 8.47 8.64 16.99
CA ASP A 188 9.28 8.49 15.80
C ASP A 188 8.79 9.45 14.72
N GLU A 189 9.74 10.17 14.11
CA GLU A 189 9.51 10.96 12.92
C GLU A 189 9.57 10.04 11.70
N MET A 190 8.60 10.17 10.82
CA MET A 190 8.53 9.35 9.62
C MET A 190 7.90 10.11 8.46
N GLU A 191 8.28 9.71 7.25
CA GLU A 191 7.58 10.13 6.06
C GLU A 191 6.35 9.25 5.83
N PHE A 192 5.29 9.89 5.37
CA PHE A 192 4.06 9.28 4.88
C PHE A 192 3.91 9.53 3.39
N ILE A 193 2.88 8.96 2.81
CA ILE A 193 2.40 9.32 1.48
C ILE A 193 0.88 9.32 1.47
N THR A 194 0.25 10.25 0.77
CA THR A 194 -1.20 10.20 0.60
C THR A 194 -1.59 9.10 -0.39
N ALA A 195 -2.81 8.57 -0.24
CA ALA A 195 -3.29 7.54 -1.16
C ALA A 195 -3.44 8.06 -2.60
N ASN A 196 -3.73 9.35 -2.78
CA ASN A 196 -3.83 9.98 -4.09
C ASN A 196 -2.46 10.05 -4.77
N ASP A 197 -1.46 10.63 -4.09
CA ASP A 197 -0.11 10.76 -4.65
C ASP A 197 0.51 9.38 -4.93
N CYS A 198 0.31 8.41 -4.03
CA CYS A 198 0.77 7.06 -4.25
C CYS A 198 0.15 6.42 -5.51
N ALA A 199 -1.18 6.51 -5.66
CA ALA A 199 -1.86 5.94 -6.82
C ALA A 199 -1.50 6.67 -8.12
N TYR A 200 -1.35 7.99 -8.06
CA TYR A 200 -0.92 8.80 -9.20
C TYR A 200 0.49 8.40 -9.66
N ALA A 201 1.45 8.26 -8.73
CA ALA A 201 2.81 7.83 -9.03
C ALA A 201 2.83 6.46 -9.71
N LEU A 202 2.04 5.49 -9.21
CA LEU A 202 1.96 4.15 -9.82
C LEU A 202 1.45 4.19 -11.26
N VAL A 203 0.51 5.08 -11.58
CA VAL A 203 0.00 5.25 -12.95
C VAL A 203 1.01 5.99 -13.82
N LYS A 204 1.60 7.08 -13.33
CA LYS A 204 2.61 7.85 -14.07
C LYS A 204 3.86 7.04 -14.42
N THR A 205 4.19 6.04 -13.62
CA THR A 205 5.25 5.07 -13.92
C THR A 205 5.14 4.46 -15.33
N ILE A 206 3.92 4.27 -15.84
CA ILE A 206 3.69 3.67 -17.17
C ILE A 206 4.29 4.54 -18.30
N ASP A 207 4.20 5.86 -18.14
CA ASP A 207 4.75 6.81 -19.13
C ASP A 207 6.28 6.95 -19.00
N HIS A 208 6.83 6.72 -17.81
CA HIS A 208 8.25 6.83 -17.49
C HIS A 208 8.96 5.46 -17.38
N LYS A 209 8.40 4.42 -18.03
CA LYS A 209 8.93 3.05 -17.98
C LYS A 209 10.44 2.99 -18.24
N SER A 210 10.94 3.68 -19.24
CA SER A 210 12.36 3.66 -19.62
C SER A 210 13.29 4.23 -18.55
N GLU A 211 12.82 5.24 -17.82
CA GLU A 211 13.60 5.94 -16.80
C GLU A 211 13.67 5.14 -15.49
N VAL A 212 12.61 4.39 -15.18
CA VAL A 212 12.50 3.68 -13.90
C VAL A 212 12.78 2.18 -14.00
N ASN A 213 13.00 1.65 -15.20
CA ASN A 213 13.20 0.21 -15.40
C ASN A 213 14.39 -0.34 -14.61
N LYS A 214 14.18 -1.50 -13.98
CA LYS A 214 15.17 -2.21 -13.14
C LYS A 214 15.66 -1.42 -11.92
N LYS A 215 14.87 -0.47 -11.45
CA LYS A 215 15.24 0.37 -10.30
C LYS A 215 14.33 0.14 -9.10
N ILE A 216 14.84 0.53 -7.94
CA ILE A 216 14.13 0.55 -6.67
C ILE A 216 14.11 2.00 -6.19
N TYR A 217 12.96 2.46 -5.71
CA TYR A 217 12.80 3.81 -5.18
C TYR A 217 12.05 3.81 -3.85
N ASN A 218 12.40 4.75 -2.98
CA ASN A 218 11.57 5.14 -1.85
C ASN A 218 10.48 6.09 -2.37
N LEU A 219 9.24 5.62 -2.43
CA LEU A 219 8.10 6.39 -2.93
C LEU A 219 7.34 6.97 -1.74
N SER A 220 7.63 8.21 -1.37
CA SER A 220 7.07 8.90 -0.20
C SER A 220 6.53 10.28 -0.56
N GLY A 221 5.79 10.90 0.35
CA GLY A 221 5.24 12.25 0.16
C GLY A 221 6.22 13.39 0.43
N GLY A 222 7.49 13.07 0.75
CA GLY A 222 8.54 14.06 1.01
C GLY A 222 8.35 14.85 2.31
N SER A 223 9.01 16.02 2.40
CA SER A 223 9.04 16.83 3.63
C SER A 223 7.67 17.32 4.10
N VAL A 224 6.75 17.62 3.17
CA VAL A 224 5.38 18.04 3.50
C VAL A 224 4.51 16.91 4.03
N CYS A 225 4.99 15.68 3.91
CA CYS A 225 4.38 14.47 4.47
C CYS A 225 5.25 13.84 5.58
N THR A 226 6.16 14.60 6.20
CA THR A 226 7.00 14.15 7.32
C THR A 226 6.45 14.66 8.64
N ALA A 227 6.23 13.78 9.60
CA ALA A 227 5.77 14.12 10.93
C ALA A 227 6.03 13.00 11.94
N LYS A 228 5.94 13.33 13.24
CA LYS A 228 5.87 12.31 14.29
C LYS A 228 4.57 11.51 14.15
N TYR A 229 4.67 10.19 14.28
CA TYR A 229 3.51 9.30 14.19
C TYR A 229 2.38 9.70 15.16
N GLY A 230 2.73 10.06 16.40
CA GLY A 230 1.78 10.51 17.40
C GLY A 230 1.02 11.78 17.01
N TYR A 231 1.65 12.72 16.29
CA TYR A 231 0.98 13.91 15.77
C TYR A 231 -0.11 13.52 14.76
N VAL A 232 0.23 12.64 13.81
CA VAL A 232 -0.73 12.18 12.79
C VAL A 232 -1.89 11.44 13.43
N LEU A 233 -1.59 10.51 14.34
CA LEU A 233 -2.59 9.71 15.05
C LEU A 233 -3.53 10.59 15.90
N LYS A 234 -2.98 11.56 16.66
CA LYS A 234 -3.75 12.51 17.44
C LYS A 234 -4.77 13.26 16.58
N ASN A 235 -4.33 13.86 15.47
CA ASN A 235 -5.22 14.61 14.57
C ASN A 235 -6.32 13.72 13.98
N ILE A 236 -5.99 12.49 13.61
CA ILE A 236 -6.97 11.52 13.12
C ILE A 236 -8.02 11.22 14.19
N LEU A 237 -7.59 10.90 15.42
CA LEU A 237 -8.51 10.63 16.52
C LEU A 237 -9.44 11.81 16.78
N GLU A 238 -8.91 13.03 16.83
CA GLU A 238 -9.70 14.25 17.00
C GLU A 238 -10.74 14.45 15.88
N ILE A 239 -10.35 14.17 14.62
CA ILE A 239 -11.28 14.25 13.48
C ILE A 239 -12.43 13.25 13.62
N TYR A 240 -12.18 12.08 14.20
CA TYR A 240 -13.22 11.08 14.49
C TYR A 240 -13.97 11.33 15.80
N GLY A 241 -13.67 12.41 16.52
CA GLY A 241 -14.32 12.79 17.78
C GLY A 241 -13.86 11.97 18.97
N LEU A 242 -12.71 11.31 18.86
CA LEU A 242 -12.09 10.54 19.95
C LEU A 242 -11.19 11.44 20.79
N SER A 243 -11.26 11.30 22.13
CA SER A 243 -10.45 12.11 23.04
C SER A 243 -8.98 11.68 23.05
N ASN A 244 -8.07 12.65 23.19
CA ASN A 244 -6.62 12.42 23.35
C ASN A 244 -6.26 11.57 24.57
N LYS A 245 -7.12 11.48 25.59
CA LYS A 245 -6.91 10.60 26.76
C LYS A 245 -6.69 9.12 26.33
N TYR A 246 -7.19 8.71 25.18
CA TYR A 246 -7.04 7.34 24.67
C TYR A 246 -5.69 7.08 23.99
N LEU A 247 -4.93 8.10 23.57
CA LEU A 247 -3.57 7.93 23.09
C LEU A 247 -2.62 7.30 24.15
N TRP A 248 -2.85 7.69 25.42
CA TRP A 248 -2.00 7.21 26.53
C TRP A 248 -2.42 5.83 27.04
N SER A 249 -3.65 5.40 26.79
CA SER A 249 -4.14 4.07 27.16
C SER A 249 -3.84 3.02 26.08
N LEU A 250 -3.49 3.43 24.86
CA LEU A 250 -3.08 2.55 23.79
C LEU A 250 -1.61 2.18 24.03
N ILE A 251 -1.37 0.93 24.39
CA ILE A 251 -0.01 0.38 24.52
C ILE A 251 0.56 0.27 23.10
N PHE A 252 1.37 1.25 22.73
CA PHE A 252 2.17 1.20 21.52
C PHE A 252 3.30 0.19 21.74
N LEU A 253 3.12 -1.01 21.21
CA LEU A 253 4.14 -2.04 21.25
C LEU A 253 5.31 -1.58 20.36
N GLU A 254 6.41 -1.21 21.00
CA GLU A 254 7.62 -0.65 20.35
C GLU A 254 8.31 -1.58 19.32
N LYS A 255 7.68 -2.69 18.88
CA LYS A 255 8.49 -3.79 18.36
C LYS A 255 8.30 -4.19 16.90
N ASN A 256 7.30 -3.71 16.14
CA ASN A 256 7.00 -4.36 14.85
C ASN A 256 6.92 -3.48 13.60
N PHE A 257 6.72 -2.18 13.71
CA PHE A 257 6.67 -1.27 12.56
C PHE A 257 7.49 -0.03 12.85
N TYR A 258 8.36 0.29 11.92
CA TYR A 258 9.26 1.41 12.05
C TYR A 258 8.92 2.48 11.02
N GLY A 259 8.79 3.71 11.48
CA GLY A 259 8.79 4.86 10.61
C GLY A 259 10.22 5.21 10.21
N ASN A 260 10.41 5.54 8.94
CA ASN A 260 11.68 6.03 8.44
C ASN A 260 11.47 7.34 7.68
N THR A 261 12.48 8.21 7.68
CA THR A 261 12.63 9.30 6.73
C THR A 261 13.59 8.87 5.62
N PHE A 262 13.57 9.53 4.46
CA PHE A 262 14.33 9.11 3.30
C PHE A 262 15.25 10.22 2.79
N SER A 263 16.50 9.86 2.50
CA SER A 263 17.47 10.77 1.91
C SER A 263 17.42 10.82 0.37
N ASP A 264 16.68 9.89 -0.25
CA ASP A 264 16.64 9.72 -1.71
C ASP A 264 15.23 9.67 -2.33
N SER A 265 14.18 9.95 -1.56
CA SER A 265 12.80 9.97 -2.06
C SER A 265 12.58 11.03 -3.17
N LYS A 266 13.37 12.12 -3.16
CA LYS A 266 13.33 13.14 -4.21
C LYS A 266 13.69 12.59 -5.60
N LYS A 267 14.49 11.54 -5.72
CA LYS A 267 14.88 10.97 -7.02
C LYS A 267 13.71 10.53 -7.87
N ILE A 268 12.69 9.96 -7.27
CA ILE A 268 11.49 9.51 -7.99
C ILE A 268 10.49 10.65 -8.18
N GLU A 269 10.46 11.63 -7.28
CA GLU A 269 9.68 12.84 -7.47
C GLU A 269 10.15 13.64 -8.68
N ASP A 270 11.46 13.79 -8.87
CA ASP A 270 12.05 14.49 -10.01
C ASP A 270 11.70 13.83 -11.37
N ILE A 271 11.30 12.54 -11.37
CA ILE A 271 10.89 11.81 -12.58
C ILE A 271 9.36 11.87 -12.77
N LEU A 272 8.59 11.63 -11.71
CA LEU A 272 7.15 11.41 -11.82
C LEU A 272 6.30 12.64 -11.50
N HIS A 273 6.85 13.61 -10.77
CA HIS A 273 6.15 14.85 -10.33
C HIS A 273 4.80 14.55 -9.68
N TYR A 274 4.80 13.70 -8.64
CA TYR A 274 3.58 13.15 -8.05
C TYR A 274 3.22 13.75 -6.69
N GLN A 275 4.17 14.43 -6.00
CA GLN A 275 3.95 15.01 -4.68
C GLN A 275 3.09 16.27 -4.79
N SER A 276 1.80 16.12 -4.59
CA SER A 276 0.82 17.21 -4.72
C SER A 276 0.03 17.49 -3.43
N GLU A 277 0.07 16.56 -2.48
CA GLU A 277 -0.69 16.64 -1.23
C GLU A 277 0.25 16.68 -0.01
N SER A 278 -0.22 17.26 1.09
CA SER A 278 0.47 17.27 2.39
C SER A 278 -0.34 16.53 3.46
N ILE A 279 0.25 16.33 4.64
CA ILE A 279 -0.49 15.79 5.82
C ILE A 279 -1.69 16.69 6.17
N GLU A 280 -1.54 18.01 6.08
CA GLU A 280 -2.60 18.97 6.38
C GLU A 280 -3.74 18.87 5.35
N SER A 281 -3.42 18.74 4.07
CA SER A 281 -4.42 18.55 3.02
C SER A 281 -5.19 17.23 3.24
N TYR A 282 -4.52 16.17 3.63
CA TYR A 282 -5.14 14.91 4.03
C TYR A 282 -6.11 15.09 5.21
N PHE A 283 -5.70 15.81 6.27
CA PHE A 283 -6.59 16.08 7.40
C PHE A 283 -7.81 16.91 6.98
N MET A 284 -7.65 17.88 6.08
CA MET A 284 -8.79 18.66 5.57
C MET A 284 -9.79 17.78 4.82
N VAL A 285 -9.31 16.88 3.96
CA VAL A 285 -10.17 15.91 3.25
C VAL A 285 -10.88 14.99 4.23
N LEU A 286 -10.17 14.50 5.24
CA LEU A 286 -10.73 13.60 6.25
C LEU A 286 -11.82 14.31 7.09
N LYS A 287 -11.58 15.57 7.51
CA LYS A 287 -12.57 16.41 8.20
C LYS A 287 -13.84 16.61 7.37
N ARG A 288 -13.71 16.91 6.07
CA ARG A 288 -14.86 17.10 5.16
C ARG A 288 -15.71 15.83 5.06
N LYS A 289 -15.07 14.67 4.93
CA LYS A 289 -15.78 13.36 4.88
C LYS A 289 -16.49 13.04 6.18
N ASN A 290 -15.96 13.45 7.33
CA ASN A 290 -16.53 13.14 8.63
C ASN A 290 -17.58 14.13 9.12
N LYS A 291 -17.67 15.36 8.57
CA LYS A 291 -18.77 16.30 8.89
C LYS A 291 -20.16 15.67 8.73
N GLN A 292 -20.33 14.72 7.83
CA GLN A 292 -21.57 13.96 7.64
C GLN A 292 -21.78 12.82 8.65
N ARG A 293 -20.79 12.51 9.52
CA ARG A 293 -20.80 11.37 10.46
C ARG A 293 -20.81 11.77 11.92
N ILE A 294 -21.18 13.00 12.25
CA ILE A 294 -21.26 13.54 13.64
C ILE A 294 -22.12 12.67 14.57
N ILE A 295 -23.03 11.86 14.03
CA ILE A 295 -23.88 10.90 14.77
C ILE A 295 -23.07 9.77 15.42
N ASN A 296 -21.84 9.50 14.98
CA ASN A 296 -21.02 8.39 15.51
C ASN A 296 -20.25 8.74 16.80
N ARG A 297 -20.34 9.96 17.31
CA ARG A 297 -19.64 10.39 18.53
C ARG A 297 -20.03 9.57 19.78
N PHE A 298 -21.29 9.13 19.86
CA PHE A 298 -21.80 8.29 20.96
C PHE A 298 -21.43 6.80 20.84
N LEU A 299 -20.99 6.35 19.66
CA LEU A 299 -20.60 4.95 19.42
C LEU A 299 -19.07 4.72 19.54
N ALA A 300 -18.31 5.79 19.73
CA ALA A 300 -16.84 5.70 19.79
C ALA A 300 -16.33 5.13 21.13
N GLU A 301 -16.99 5.45 22.26
CA GLU A 301 -16.56 4.96 23.58
C GLU A 301 -16.67 3.43 23.76
N PRO A 302 -17.76 2.76 23.35
CA PRO A 302 -17.82 1.30 23.39
C PRO A 302 -16.76 0.63 22.52
N PHE A 303 -16.33 1.30 21.45
CA PHE A 303 -15.33 0.78 20.52
C PHE A 303 -13.93 0.74 21.14
N ILE A 304 -13.55 1.77 21.89
CA ILE A 304 -12.25 1.82 22.59
C ILE A 304 -12.21 0.82 23.73
N PHE A 305 -13.31 0.65 24.46
CA PHE A 305 -13.46 -0.40 25.46
C PHE A 305 -13.24 -1.79 24.87
N PHE A 306 -13.75 -2.06 23.67
CA PHE A 306 -13.57 -3.33 22.96
C PHE A 306 -12.12 -3.55 22.51
N ILE A 307 -11.42 -2.49 22.08
CA ILE A 307 -10.00 -2.54 21.72
C ILE A 307 -9.16 -2.86 22.96
N ASN A 308 -9.36 -2.13 24.07
CA ASN A 308 -8.62 -2.37 25.31
C ASN A 308 -8.86 -3.78 25.88
N LYS A 309 -10.05 -4.34 25.74
CA LYS A 309 -10.35 -5.72 26.18
C LYS A 309 -9.68 -6.78 25.30
N ARG A 310 -9.36 -6.45 24.04
CA ARG A 310 -8.65 -7.37 23.14
C ARG A 310 -7.13 -7.30 23.24
N LEU A 311 -6.61 -6.15 23.69
CA LEU A 311 -5.16 -5.94 23.90
C LEU A 311 -4.68 -6.46 25.26
N ASN A 312 -5.59 -6.64 26.22
CA ASN A 312 -5.31 -7.20 27.56
C ASN A 312 -5.53 -8.72 27.64
N LYS A 313 -5.72 -9.40 26.51
CA LYS A 313 -5.70 -10.85 26.34
C LYS A 313 -4.54 -11.25 25.42
#